data_76ba3c98bfe7b06a258a394bb9434ff0
#
_entry.id   76ba3c98bfe7b06a258a394bb9434ff0
#
_cell.length_a   1.000
_cell.length_b   1.000
_cell.length_c   1.000
_cell.angle_alpha   90.00
_cell.angle_beta   90.00
_cell.angle_gamma   90.00
#
_symmetry.space_group_name_H-M   'P 1'
#
loop_
_entity.id
_entity.type
_entity.pdbx_description
1 polymer ?
#
loop_
_entity_poly.entity_id
_entity_poly.type
_entity_poly.pdbx_seq_one_letter_code
_entity_poly.pdbx_strand_id
1 'polypeptide(L)' 'MKVTITQNANVVEATIEGRLDTVTSSEFEKQLAPFYQTPGIELILDCNAMEYISSAGLRVVLIAHKS' A
#
# COMPACT_ATOMS: atom_id res chain seq x y z
N MET A 1 -8.96 -8.93 -1.72
CA MET A 1 -7.81 -8.24 -1.11
C MET A 1 -8.21 -7.66 0.23
N LYS A 2 -7.33 -7.75 1.20
CA LYS A 2 -7.54 -7.14 2.50
C LYS A 2 -6.33 -6.26 2.83
N VAL A 3 -6.57 -5.04 3.26
CA VAL A 3 -5.52 -4.10 3.65
C VAL A 3 -5.75 -3.70 5.11
N THR A 4 -4.74 -3.88 5.93
CA THR A 4 -4.77 -3.45 7.33
C THR A 4 -3.72 -2.36 7.51
N ILE A 5 -4.14 -1.20 7.96
CA ILE A 5 -3.26 -0.06 8.13
C ILE A 5 -3.15 0.27 9.61
N THR A 6 -1.93 0.30 10.12
CA THR A 6 -1.66 0.73 11.49
C THR A 6 -0.69 1.90 11.46
N GLN A 7 -0.88 2.84 12.37
CA GLN A 7 -0.02 4.01 12.46
C GLN A 7 0.50 4.17 13.88
N ASN A 8 1.80 4.40 14.00
CA ASN A 8 2.45 4.67 15.27
C ASN A 8 3.38 5.87 15.07
N ALA A 9 3.02 7.01 15.63
CA ALA A 9 3.72 8.27 15.41
C ALA A 9 3.77 8.59 13.91
N ASN A 10 4.95 8.72 13.30
CA ASN A 10 5.09 8.99 11.88
C ASN A 10 5.34 7.74 11.05
N VAL A 11 5.22 6.55 11.64
CA VAL A 11 5.40 5.27 10.94
C VAL A 11 4.03 4.66 10.65
N VAL A 12 3.77 4.39 9.37
CA VAL A 12 2.53 3.76 8.91
C VAL A 12 2.89 2.41 8.31
N GLU A 13 2.26 1.35 8.82
CA GLU A 13 2.44 0.01 8.29
C GLU A 13 1.15 -0.46 7.61
N ALA A 14 1.25 -0.86 6.36
CA ALA A 14 0.13 -1.40 5.60
C ALA A 14 0.42 -2.86 5.27
N THR A 15 -0.44 -3.75 5.76
CA THR A 15 -0.36 -5.18 5.47
C THR A 15 -1.37 -5.51 4.39
N ILE A 16 -0.90 -6.14 3.31
CA ILE A 16 -1.72 -6.46 2.15
C ILE A 16 -1.86 -7.97 2.05
N GLU A 17 -3.10 -8.45 2.00
CA GLU A 17 -3.40 -9.87 1.89
C GLU A 17 -4.23 -10.13 0.63
N GLY A 18 -3.93 -11.22 -0.07
CA GLY A 18 -4.68 -11.67 -1.24
C GLY A 18 -4.12 -11.12 -2.53
N ARG A 19 -4.99 -10.71 -3.45
CA ARG A 19 -4.62 -10.35 -4.81
C ARG A 19 -4.68 -8.84 -5.02
N LEU A 20 -3.58 -8.28 -5.49
CA LEU A 20 -3.50 -6.88 -5.88
C LEU A 20 -3.55 -6.79 -7.41
N ASP A 21 -4.76 -6.84 -7.95
CA ASP A 21 -4.99 -6.79 -9.41
C ASP A 21 -5.39 -5.38 -9.85
N THR A 22 -5.84 -5.25 -11.09
CA THR A 22 -6.18 -3.96 -11.67
C THR A 22 -7.31 -3.25 -10.91
N VAL A 23 -8.30 -4.00 -10.44
CA VAL A 23 -9.44 -3.43 -9.71
C VAL A 23 -9.04 -3.07 -8.29
N THR A 24 -8.42 -4.00 -7.57
CA THR A 24 -8.07 -3.79 -6.17
C THR A 24 -6.91 -2.81 -6.00
N SER A 25 -6.02 -2.68 -6.98
CA SER A 25 -4.92 -1.71 -6.88
C SER A 25 -5.41 -0.27 -6.88
N SER A 26 -6.50 0.02 -7.59
CA SER A 26 -7.11 1.35 -7.57
C SER A 26 -7.63 1.70 -6.18
N GLU A 27 -8.26 0.74 -5.52
CA GLU A 27 -8.78 0.92 -4.17
C GLU A 27 -7.66 1.03 -3.14
N PHE A 28 -6.62 0.21 -3.30
CA PHE A 28 -5.44 0.25 -2.47
C PHE A 28 -4.76 1.63 -2.55
N GLU A 29 -4.64 2.17 -3.76
CA GLU A 29 -4.07 3.50 -3.96
C GLU A 29 -4.86 4.57 -3.21
N LYS A 30 -6.20 4.51 -3.26
CA LYS A 30 -7.04 5.46 -2.54
C LYS A 30 -6.83 5.40 -1.03
N GLN A 31 -6.61 4.21 -0.50
CA GLN A 31 -6.38 4.03 0.93
C GLN A 31 -5.01 4.55 1.36
N LEU A 32 -4.00 4.42 0.50
CA LEU A 32 -2.64 4.84 0.83
C LEU A 32 -2.34 6.30 0.49
N ALA A 33 -3.10 6.90 -0.41
CA ALA A 33 -2.82 8.26 -0.88
C ALA A 33 -2.63 9.28 0.25
N PRO A 34 -3.48 9.31 1.31
CA PRO A 34 -3.28 10.26 2.41
C PRO A 34 -1.94 10.11 3.11
N PHE A 35 -1.38 8.90 3.12
CA PHE A 35 -0.13 8.62 3.84
C PHE A 35 1.09 8.98 3.01
N TYR A 36 1.16 8.53 1.74
CA TYR A 36 2.36 8.82 0.95
C TYR A 36 2.40 10.26 0.44
N GLN A 37 1.29 11.01 0.53
CA GLN A 37 1.27 12.42 0.19
C GLN A 37 1.61 13.32 1.38
N THR A 38 1.71 12.77 2.58
CA THR A 38 2.02 13.53 3.78
C THR A 38 3.53 13.51 4.04
N PRO A 39 4.21 14.67 4.11
CA PRO A 39 5.64 14.71 4.40
C PRO A 39 5.94 14.18 5.80
N GLY A 40 7.07 13.53 5.95
CA GLY A 40 7.53 13.04 7.24
C GLY A 40 6.98 11.68 7.66
N ILE A 41 6.11 11.09 6.86
CA ILE A 41 5.57 9.75 7.12
C ILE A 41 6.51 8.69 6.55
N GLU A 42 6.84 7.69 7.37
CA GLU A 42 7.55 6.50 6.92
C GLU A 42 6.51 5.42 6.63
N LEU A 43 6.41 4.99 5.39
CA LEU A 43 5.42 4.00 4.97
C LEU A 43 6.09 2.65 4.76
N ILE A 44 5.62 1.64 5.49
CA ILE A 44 6.11 0.27 5.41
C ILE A 44 5.01 -0.58 4.80
N LEU A 45 5.34 -1.30 3.72
CA LEU A 45 4.38 -2.19 3.06
C LEU A 45 4.78 -3.63 3.34
N ASP A 46 3.88 -4.37 3.99
CA ASP A 46 4.07 -5.78 4.27
C ASP A 46 3.27 -6.59 3.25
N CYS A 47 3.98 -7.26 2.36
CA CYS A 47 3.39 -8.03 1.27
C CYS A 47 3.54 -9.55 1.47
N ASN A 48 3.84 -10.01 2.69
CA ASN A 48 4.07 -11.42 2.96
C ASN A 48 2.86 -12.30 2.66
N ALA A 49 1.65 -11.76 2.85
CA ALA A 49 0.41 -12.49 2.59
C ALA A 49 -0.19 -12.18 1.21
N MET A 50 0.53 -11.46 0.38
CA MET A 50 0.08 -11.15 -0.99
C MET A 50 0.29 -12.36 -1.89
N GLU A 51 -0.78 -12.80 -2.55
CA GLU A 51 -0.73 -13.99 -3.42
C GLU A 51 -0.43 -13.64 -4.87
N TYR A 52 -0.75 -12.40 -5.28
CA TYR A 52 -0.61 -11.98 -6.67
C TYR A 52 -0.52 -10.46 -6.73
N ILE A 53 0.33 -9.96 -7.64
CA ILE A 53 0.38 -8.53 -7.93
C ILE A 53 0.39 -8.33 -9.45
N SER A 54 -0.52 -7.46 -9.93
CA SER A 54 -0.56 -7.07 -11.34
C SER A 54 0.41 -5.92 -11.58
N SER A 55 0.65 -5.59 -12.87
CA SER A 55 1.47 -4.43 -13.19
C SER A 55 0.88 -3.13 -12.66
N ALA A 56 -0.45 -3.02 -12.61
CA ALA A 56 -1.10 -1.86 -12.00
C ALA A 56 -0.84 -1.80 -10.50
N GLY A 57 -0.92 -2.94 -9.80
CA GLY A 57 -0.61 -3.03 -8.38
C GLY A 57 0.85 -2.71 -8.09
N LEU A 58 1.75 -3.22 -8.90
CA LEU A 58 3.16 -2.93 -8.75
C LEU A 58 3.46 -1.44 -8.90
N ARG A 59 2.75 -0.76 -9.81
CA ARG A 59 2.89 0.69 -9.98
C ARG A 59 2.53 1.44 -8.70
N VAL A 60 1.43 1.06 -8.05
CA VAL A 60 1.01 1.70 -6.81
C VAL A 60 2.06 1.49 -5.71
N VAL A 61 2.58 0.28 -5.59
CA VAL A 61 3.62 -0.02 -4.60
C VAL A 61 4.87 0.83 -4.85
N LEU A 62 5.28 0.98 -6.12
CA LEU A 62 6.44 1.78 -6.47
C LEU A 62 6.22 3.27 -6.17
N ILE A 63 5.02 3.78 -6.41
CA ILE A 63 4.69 5.18 -6.09
C ILE A 63 4.79 5.40 -4.59
N ALA A 64 4.21 4.52 -3.80
CA ALA A 64 4.27 4.60 -2.35
C ALA A 64 5.71 4.53 -1.83
N HIS A 65 6.52 3.67 -2.43
CA HIS A 65 7.92 3.51 -2.03
C HIS A 65 8.74 4.77 -2.27
N LYS A 66 8.44 5.52 -3.33
CA LYS A 66 9.17 6.74 -3.67
C LYS A 66 8.75 7.95 -2.83
N SER A 67 7.63 7.85 -2.21
CA SER A 67 7.12 8.94 -1.37
C SER A 67 7.66 8.87 0.03
#